data_e16b8d62d3d2d98a61628266c4ca9ec6
#
_entry.id   e16b8d62d3d2d98a61628266c4ca9ec6
#
_cell.length_a   1.000
_cell.length_b   1.000
_cell.length_c   1.000
_cell.angle_alpha   90.00
_cell.angle_beta   90.00
_cell.angle_gamma   90.00
#
_symmetry.space_group_name_H-M   'P 1'
#
loop_
_entity.id
_entity.type
_entity.pdbx_description
1 polymer ?
#
loop_
_entity_poly.entity_id
_entity_poly.type
_entity_poly.pdbx_seq_one_letter_code
_entity_poly.pdbx_strand_id
1 'polypeptide(L)'
;MKGKPMRFQSTKNLTRRFAAIAFIALLAGCSSTSKEALSQPAVIDDHGLLRIPDQSPLRSRLQVQTVELRVLPHTLTAPAMVEADPARTANILPPLAGKVIALKVGLGDTVHRGQLLAVITSGDFAQAVSDASKARDALDLAKKSLDRAQGVQQAGGAAVKDLQAAQSSYTQALDEYQRAQTRLAAVGGTGDSSKHAAGAGINVLAPMDGSITALSIAVGTYVNDVTASMMTIVNLDSVWVTADVAEDDLALLKPGEPADVSLSAYPGSVLHGRVGSVSSVLQPDTRRGMVRIVIANADGRLKANMFATATFAAAQPAQVFVPESALLMNNDSTTVLVEVSPWTFQRRTVQLGEDEGTGTRVLSGLRQGDRIVVKGGVLLND
;
A
#
# COMPACT_ATOMS: atom_id res chain seq x y z
N MET A 1 -51.06 23.45 28.82
CA MET A 1 -50.95 24.52 29.81
C MET A 1 -50.21 25.65 29.12
N LYS A 2 -50.90 26.63 28.63
CA LYS A 2 -51.13 27.98 29.22
C LYS A 2 -49.77 28.60 29.61
N GLY A 3 -49.32 29.63 28.97
CA GLY A 3 -49.89 30.93 28.95
C GLY A 3 -49.13 31.91 28.05
N LYS A 4 -49.87 32.75 27.66
CA LYS A 4 -49.96 33.93 26.86
C LYS A 4 -49.13 35.17 27.31
N PRO A 5 -49.26 36.25 26.60
CA PRO A 5 -48.23 37.24 26.24
C PRO A 5 -48.39 38.58 26.97
N MET A 6 -47.46 39.51 26.77
CA MET A 6 -47.79 40.90 27.11
C MET A 6 -47.29 41.89 26.06
N ARG A 7 -48.24 42.61 25.58
CA ARG A 7 -48.22 43.92 24.90
C ARG A 7 -47.88 45.06 25.87
N PHE A 8 -47.41 46.18 25.36
CA PHE A 8 -47.96 47.52 25.65
C PHE A 8 -47.09 48.52 24.87
N GLN A 9 -47.60 49.21 23.85
CA GLN A 9 -48.27 50.53 23.81
C GLN A 9 -47.28 51.68 24.13
N SER A 10 -47.05 52.54 23.14
CA SER A 10 -47.84 53.70 22.69
C SER A 10 -47.68 54.96 23.55
N THR A 11 -47.28 56.03 22.95
CA THR A 11 -47.88 57.41 23.01
C THR A 11 -46.95 58.36 22.33
N LYS A 12 -47.29 58.97 21.22
CA LYS A 12 -48.16 60.10 20.95
C LYS A 12 -47.63 61.46 21.47
N ASN A 13 -47.64 62.34 20.49
CA ASN A 13 -47.98 63.79 20.50
C ASN A 13 -46.82 64.77 20.71
N LEU A 14 -46.80 65.88 20.15
CA LEU A 14 -47.71 66.77 19.44
C LEU A 14 -47.06 68.17 19.38
N THR A 15 -47.31 68.86 18.31
CA THR A 15 -47.50 70.30 18.13
C THR A 15 -46.29 71.22 17.94
N ARG A 16 -46.35 71.88 16.89
CA ARG A 16 -46.92 73.19 16.45
C ARG A 16 -45.87 74.26 16.25
N ARG A 17 -45.76 74.69 15.05
CA ARG A 17 -46.29 75.95 14.44
C ARG A 17 -45.35 77.19 14.39
N PHE A 18 -45.35 77.83 13.17
CA PHE A 18 -45.15 79.23 12.80
C PHE A 18 -43.66 79.69 12.79
N ALA A 19 -43.15 80.43 11.82
CA ALA A 19 -43.74 81.40 10.93
C ALA A 19 -42.82 81.65 9.70
N ALA A 20 -43.50 81.99 8.63
CA ALA A 20 -42.94 82.57 7.40
C ALA A 20 -42.44 83.95 7.67
N ILE A 21 -41.40 84.40 6.94
CA ILE A 21 -41.30 85.75 6.34
C ILE A 21 -40.21 85.72 5.28
N ALA A 22 -40.53 86.24 4.13
CA ALA A 22 -39.79 86.46 2.91
C ALA A 22 -38.65 87.45 3.06
N PHE A 23 -37.60 87.25 2.26
CA PHE A 23 -36.84 88.33 1.70
C PHE A 23 -36.30 87.95 0.33
N ILE A 24 -36.70 88.69 -0.65
CA ILE A 24 -36.34 88.66 -2.06
C ILE A 24 -35.08 89.54 -2.21
N ALA A 25 -34.25 89.12 -3.14
CA ALA A 25 -33.24 89.83 -3.93
C ALA A 25 -31.77 89.54 -3.57
N LEU A 26 -31.02 88.95 -4.44
CA LEU A 26 -30.15 89.61 -5.40
C LEU A 26 -29.47 88.52 -6.29
N LEU A 27 -29.77 88.65 -7.55
CA LEU A 27 -29.03 87.98 -8.63
C LEU A 27 -27.61 88.58 -8.68
N ALA A 28 -26.62 87.68 -8.53
CA ALA A 28 -25.27 87.87 -9.07
C ALA A 28 -24.80 86.53 -9.57
N GLY A 29 -24.75 86.39 -10.88
CA GLY A 29 -24.27 85.22 -11.57
C GLY A 29 -22.78 84.98 -11.34
N CYS A 30 -22.42 83.78 -10.98
CA CYS A 30 -21.15 83.18 -11.30
C CYS A 30 -21.47 81.86 -12.02
N SER A 31 -21.44 81.91 -13.32
CA SER A 31 -21.28 80.81 -14.19
C SER A 31 -19.89 80.21 -13.96
N SER A 32 -19.73 79.33 -12.97
CA SER A 32 -18.65 78.40 -12.92
C SER A 32 -18.89 77.31 -13.97
N THR A 33 -18.36 77.51 -15.13
CA THR A 33 -18.16 76.47 -16.13
C THR A 33 -17.36 75.37 -15.45
N SER A 34 -18.06 74.39 -14.86
CA SER A 34 -17.43 73.13 -14.55
C SER A 34 -16.95 72.57 -15.89
N LYS A 35 -15.66 72.67 -16.15
CA LYS A 35 -15.01 71.78 -17.09
C LYS A 35 -15.33 70.41 -16.58
N GLU A 36 -16.28 69.74 -17.22
CA GLU A 36 -16.31 68.31 -17.21
C GLU A 36 -14.93 67.86 -17.65
N ALA A 37 -14.09 67.52 -16.69
CA ALA A 37 -12.90 66.74 -16.95
C ALA A 37 -13.45 65.48 -17.59
N LEU A 38 -13.27 65.31 -18.87
CA LEU A 38 -13.47 64.06 -19.58
C LEU A 38 -12.72 63.02 -18.76
N SER A 39 -13.44 62.30 -17.90
CA SER A 39 -12.87 61.20 -17.15
C SER A 39 -12.41 60.20 -18.21
N GLN A 40 -11.11 60.11 -18.39
CA GLN A 40 -10.57 59.09 -19.27
C GLN A 40 -11.10 57.76 -18.81
N PRO A 41 -11.54 56.90 -19.74
CA PRO A 41 -12.05 55.59 -19.38
C PRO A 41 -10.99 54.87 -18.52
N ALA A 42 -11.43 54.22 -17.45
CA ALA A 42 -10.55 53.55 -16.52
C ALA A 42 -9.77 52.38 -17.21
N VAL A 43 -10.37 51.84 -18.27
CA VAL A 43 -9.82 50.79 -19.15
C VAL A 43 -10.19 51.13 -20.60
N ILE A 44 -9.26 50.96 -21.51
CA ILE A 44 -9.47 51.08 -22.96
C ILE A 44 -9.37 49.69 -23.54
N ASP A 45 -10.48 49.15 -24.09
CA ASP A 45 -10.47 47.89 -24.83
C ASP A 45 -10.18 48.17 -26.32
N ASP A 46 -9.07 47.65 -26.79
CA ASP A 46 -8.67 47.72 -28.20
C ASP A 46 -8.56 46.28 -28.73
N HIS A 47 -9.67 45.79 -29.31
CA HIS A 47 -9.78 44.47 -29.90
C HIS A 47 -9.35 43.31 -28.97
N GLY A 48 -9.77 43.37 -27.68
CA GLY A 48 -9.46 42.34 -26.68
C GLY A 48 -8.13 42.58 -25.95
N LEU A 49 -7.46 43.70 -26.21
CA LEU A 49 -6.34 44.17 -25.45
C LEU A 49 -6.81 45.26 -24.47
N LEU A 50 -6.77 44.96 -23.19
CA LEU A 50 -7.19 45.84 -22.11
C LEU A 50 -6.01 46.74 -21.69
N ARG A 51 -6.00 48.00 -22.16
CA ARG A 51 -4.97 48.97 -21.84
C ARG A 51 -5.41 49.84 -20.67
N ILE A 52 -4.55 49.99 -19.68
CA ILE A 52 -4.81 50.82 -18.50
C ILE A 52 -3.99 52.12 -18.58
N PRO A 53 -4.67 53.27 -18.77
CA PRO A 53 -4.03 54.57 -18.85
C PRO A 53 -3.20 54.91 -17.60
N ASP A 54 -2.19 55.77 -17.74
CA ASP A 54 -1.27 56.12 -16.65
C ASP A 54 -1.98 56.73 -15.42
N GLN A 55 -3.04 57.45 -15.64
CA GLN A 55 -3.82 58.11 -14.56
C GLN A 55 -5.01 57.28 -14.06
N SER A 56 -5.14 56.03 -14.51
CA SER A 56 -6.25 55.14 -14.08
C SER A 56 -6.08 54.73 -12.62
N PRO A 57 -7.11 54.86 -11.79
CA PRO A 57 -7.10 54.39 -10.40
C PRO A 57 -6.94 52.86 -10.29
N LEU A 58 -7.15 52.15 -11.37
CA LEU A 58 -6.98 50.70 -11.40
C LEU A 58 -5.54 50.25 -11.24
N ARG A 59 -4.54 51.11 -11.63
CA ARG A 59 -3.12 50.76 -11.47
C ARG A 59 -2.72 50.50 -10.03
N SER A 60 -3.34 51.15 -9.07
CA SER A 60 -3.07 50.92 -7.64
C SER A 60 -3.78 49.69 -7.07
N ARG A 61 -4.78 49.16 -7.78
CA ARG A 61 -5.59 48.01 -7.34
C ARG A 61 -5.17 46.70 -7.99
N LEU A 62 -4.40 46.77 -9.06
CA LEU A 62 -3.92 45.60 -9.77
C LEU A 62 -2.53 45.21 -9.26
N GLN A 63 -2.35 43.91 -9.02
CA GLN A 63 -1.03 43.33 -8.76
C GLN A 63 -0.71 42.36 -9.88
N VAL A 64 0.48 42.56 -10.45
CA VAL A 64 1.01 41.70 -11.50
C VAL A 64 2.17 40.87 -10.92
N GLN A 65 2.17 39.61 -11.19
CA GLN A 65 3.23 38.68 -10.76
C GLN A 65 3.75 37.89 -11.95
N THR A 66 5.04 37.59 -11.95
CA THR A 66 5.65 36.70 -12.94
C THR A 66 5.33 35.26 -12.61
N VAL A 67 4.96 34.51 -13.63
CA VAL A 67 4.69 33.07 -13.54
C VAL A 67 6.00 32.33 -13.37
N GLU A 68 6.09 31.56 -12.30
CA GLU A 68 7.23 30.70 -11.98
C GLU A 68 6.84 29.24 -12.09
N LEU A 69 7.79 28.42 -12.49
CA LEU A 69 7.64 26.96 -12.39
C LEU A 69 7.88 26.53 -10.95
N ARG A 70 6.97 25.74 -10.42
CA ARG A 70 7.11 25.13 -9.09
C ARG A 70 7.08 23.61 -9.21
N VAL A 71 7.96 22.98 -8.46
CA VAL A 71 7.91 21.52 -8.23
C VAL A 71 7.12 21.33 -6.95
N LEU A 72 5.89 20.88 -7.08
CA LEU A 72 5.09 20.46 -5.93
C LEU A 72 4.90 18.95 -5.99
N PRO A 73 5.13 18.23 -4.89
CA PRO A 73 4.84 16.82 -4.86
C PRO A 73 3.33 16.61 -5.03
N HIS A 74 2.95 15.79 -5.98
CA HIS A 74 1.57 15.35 -6.12
C HIS A 74 1.28 14.31 -5.04
N THR A 75 0.30 14.58 -4.19
CA THR A 75 -0.11 13.66 -3.15
C THR A 75 -1.17 12.72 -3.70
N LEU A 76 -0.77 11.49 -3.95
CA LEU A 76 -1.65 10.44 -4.40
C LEU A 76 -2.16 9.63 -3.22
N THR A 77 -3.47 9.46 -3.12
CA THR A 77 -4.09 8.64 -2.07
C THR A 77 -4.85 7.48 -2.70
N ALA A 78 -4.57 6.26 -2.23
CA ALA A 78 -5.19 5.04 -2.72
C ALA A 78 -5.71 4.16 -1.57
N PRO A 79 -6.87 3.49 -1.76
CA PRO A 79 -7.31 2.46 -0.82
C PRO A 79 -6.32 1.31 -0.82
N ALA A 80 -6.11 0.74 0.35
CA ALA A 80 -5.13 -0.31 0.54
C ALA A 80 -5.59 -1.35 1.57
N MET A 81 -4.95 -2.51 1.54
CA MET A 81 -5.20 -3.59 2.48
C MET A 81 -3.88 -4.19 2.96
N VAL A 82 -3.84 -4.56 4.23
CA VAL A 82 -2.70 -5.28 4.82
C VAL A 82 -2.75 -6.74 4.37
N GLU A 83 -1.66 -7.23 3.82
CA GLU A 83 -1.52 -8.63 3.38
C GLU A 83 -0.29 -9.27 4.03
N ALA A 84 -0.38 -10.58 4.22
CA ALA A 84 0.79 -11.36 4.60
C ALA A 84 1.75 -11.47 3.41
N ASP A 85 3.05 -11.38 3.68
CA ASP A 85 4.06 -11.67 2.67
C ASP A 85 4.01 -13.18 2.29
N PRO A 86 3.74 -13.53 1.04
CA PRO A 86 3.74 -14.93 0.60
C PRO A 86 5.06 -15.66 0.86
N ALA A 87 6.20 -14.96 0.81
CA ALA A 87 7.51 -15.52 1.11
C ALA A 87 7.67 -15.85 2.61
N ARG A 88 6.80 -15.30 3.46
CA ARG A 88 6.75 -15.51 4.91
C ARG A 88 5.50 -16.27 5.34
N THR A 89 4.89 -17.02 4.41
CA THR A 89 3.72 -17.86 4.64
C THR A 89 4.07 -19.30 4.30
N ALA A 90 3.86 -20.21 5.24
CA ALA A 90 4.10 -21.63 5.06
C ALA A 90 2.81 -22.42 5.22
N ASN A 91 2.40 -23.12 4.18
CA ASN A 91 1.35 -24.11 4.24
C ASN A 91 1.96 -25.46 4.65
N ILE A 92 1.55 -25.98 5.78
CA ILE A 92 2.06 -27.22 6.33
C ILE A 92 1.24 -28.38 5.76
N LEU A 93 1.88 -29.16 4.92
CA LEU A 93 1.28 -30.34 4.32
C LEU A 93 1.63 -31.59 5.14
N PRO A 94 0.79 -32.63 5.17
CA PRO A 94 1.13 -33.88 5.78
C PRO A 94 2.20 -34.60 4.95
N PRO A 95 3.25 -35.18 5.58
CA PRO A 95 4.29 -35.87 4.84
C PRO A 95 3.76 -37.21 4.26
N LEU A 96 2.76 -37.82 4.89
CA LEU A 96 2.10 -39.02 4.47
C LEU A 96 0.63 -39.04 4.90
N ALA A 97 -0.18 -39.87 4.22
CA ALA A 97 -1.53 -40.17 4.67
C ALA A 97 -1.50 -40.90 6.02
N GLY A 98 -2.38 -40.50 6.94
CA GLY A 98 -2.39 -41.10 8.25
C GLY A 98 -3.35 -40.43 9.23
N LYS A 99 -3.38 -40.94 10.46
CA LYS A 99 -4.24 -40.44 11.54
C LYS A 99 -3.43 -39.47 12.43
N VAL A 100 -4.00 -38.28 12.70
CA VAL A 100 -3.44 -37.32 13.68
C VAL A 100 -3.64 -37.91 15.09
N ILE A 101 -2.55 -38.23 15.78
CA ILE A 101 -2.58 -38.79 17.15
C ILE A 101 -2.33 -37.73 18.22
N ALA A 102 -1.64 -36.64 17.86
CA ALA A 102 -1.44 -35.48 18.73
C ALA A 102 -1.40 -34.19 17.93
N LEU A 103 -1.97 -33.15 18.48
CA LEU A 103 -1.90 -31.78 18.02
C LEU A 103 -1.38 -30.93 19.18
N LYS A 104 -0.28 -30.22 18.97
CA LYS A 104 0.44 -29.48 20.02
C LYS A 104 0.25 -27.99 19.95
N VAL A 105 -0.52 -27.52 18.96
CA VAL A 105 -0.74 -26.10 18.67
C VAL A 105 -2.20 -25.86 18.35
N GLY A 106 -2.67 -24.65 18.63
CA GLY A 106 -4.00 -24.15 18.30
C GLY A 106 -3.98 -23.01 17.30
N LEU A 107 -5.17 -22.63 16.85
CA LEU A 107 -5.35 -21.44 16.01
C LEU A 107 -4.96 -20.19 16.81
N GLY A 108 -4.09 -19.35 16.23
CA GLY A 108 -3.58 -18.12 16.87
C GLY A 108 -2.31 -18.32 17.68
N ASP A 109 -1.85 -19.55 17.90
CA ASP A 109 -0.61 -19.79 18.64
C ASP A 109 0.60 -19.29 17.87
N THR A 110 1.58 -18.77 18.58
CA THR A 110 2.90 -18.43 18.06
C THR A 110 3.79 -19.67 18.13
N VAL A 111 4.48 -19.98 17.04
CA VAL A 111 5.36 -21.14 16.91
C VAL A 111 6.75 -20.72 16.47
N HIS A 112 7.75 -21.51 16.88
CA HIS A 112 9.15 -21.31 16.51
C HIS A 112 9.60 -22.39 15.53
N ARG A 113 10.54 -22.06 14.68
CA ARG A 113 11.16 -22.99 13.75
C ARG A 113 11.67 -24.25 14.48
N GLY A 114 11.25 -25.43 13.98
CA GLY A 114 11.59 -26.72 14.58
C GLY A 114 10.65 -27.15 15.72
N GLN A 115 9.68 -26.33 16.12
CA GLN A 115 8.67 -26.68 17.13
C GLN A 115 7.76 -27.78 16.61
N LEU A 116 7.43 -28.76 17.48
CA LEU A 116 6.48 -29.83 17.17
C LEU A 116 5.06 -29.28 17.08
N LEU A 117 4.43 -29.46 15.92
CA LEU A 117 3.07 -29.01 15.62
C LEU A 117 2.05 -30.13 15.81
N ALA A 118 2.32 -31.26 15.16
CA ALA A 118 1.44 -32.41 15.19
C ALA A 118 2.24 -33.71 15.09
N VAL A 119 1.60 -34.83 15.48
CA VAL A 119 2.12 -36.20 15.29
C VAL A 119 1.11 -36.98 14.51
N ILE A 120 1.56 -37.59 13.40
CA ILE A 120 0.72 -38.39 12.50
C ILE A 120 1.20 -39.83 12.52
N THR A 121 0.32 -40.78 12.70
CA THR A 121 0.63 -42.21 12.53
C THR A 121 0.20 -42.64 11.14
N SER A 122 1.09 -43.34 10.44
CA SER A 122 0.87 -43.85 9.07
C SER A 122 1.30 -45.33 8.97
N GLY A 123 0.52 -46.12 8.27
CA GLY A 123 0.88 -47.49 7.97
C GLY A 123 2.14 -47.58 7.08
N ASP A 124 2.25 -46.71 6.13
CA ASP A 124 3.41 -46.64 5.22
C ASP A 124 4.71 -46.30 5.97
N PHE A 125 4.62 -45.40 6.96
CA PHE A 125 5.75 -45.11 7.82
C PHE A 125 6.15 -46.29 8.68
N ALA A 126 5.17 -46.95 9.32
CA ALA A 126 5.42 -48.14 10.13
C ALA A 126 6.06 -49.25 9.29
N GLN A 127 5.62 -49.45 8.04
CA GLN A 127 6.21 -50.39 7.12
C GLN A 127 7.67 -50.01 6.77
N ALA A 128 7.94 -48.74 6.46
CA ALA A 128 9.29 -48.28 6.14
C ALA A 128 10.25 -48.48 7.33
N VAL A 129 9.79 -48.22 8.57
CA VAL A 129 10.57 -48.51 9.79
C VAL A 129 10.88 -49.97 9.93
N SER A 130 9.86 -50.85 9.73
CA SER A 130 10.03 -52.30 9.79
C SER A 130 11.04 -52.82 8.74
N ASP A 131 10.92 -52.32 7.50
CA ASP A 131 11.80 -52.72 6.40
C ASP A 131 13.25 -52.28 6.66
N ALA A 132 13.48 -51.02 7.17
CA ALA A 132 14.80 -50.58 7.56
C ALA A 132 15.43 -51.38 8.71
N SER A 133 14.60 -51.79 9.69
CA SER A 133 15.06 -52.66 10.77
C SER A 133 15.47 -54.02 10.25
N LYS A 134 14.65 -54.66 9.44
CA LYS A 134 14.98 -55.98 8.83
C LYS A 134 16.24 -55.94 7.97
N ALA A 135 16.39 -54.86 7.17
CA ALA A 135 17.55 -54.67 6.33
C ALA A 135 18.85 -54.49 7.17
N ARG A 136 18.73 -53.79 8.32
CA ARG A 136 19.83 -53.65 9.26
C ARG A 136 20.27 -54.99 9.87
N ASP A 137 19.29 -55.78 10.34
CA ASP A 137 19.56 -57.09 10.92
C ASP A 137 20.21 -58.01 9.89
N ALA A 138 19.76 -57.99 8.63
CA ALA A 138 20.35 -58.75 7.53
C ALA A 138 21.78 -58.29 7.23
N LEU A 139 22.07 -56.98 7.25
CA LEU A 139 23.40 -56.44 7.08
C LEU A 139 24.33 -56.90 8.22
N ASP A 140 23.86 -56.82 9.45
CA ASP A 140 24.66 -57.27 10.62
C ASP A 140 24.98 -58.79 10.56
N LEU A 141 24.02 -59.60 10.09
CA LEU A 141 24.24 -61.03 9.88
C LEU A 141 25.25 -61.31 8.77
N ALA A 142 25.12 -60.60 7.62
CA ALA A 142 26.01 -60.73 6.47
C ALA A 142 27.44 -60.27 6.83
N LYS A 143 27.57 -59.20 7.62
CA LYS A 143 28.83 -58.71 8.15
C LYS A 143 29.56 -59.77 9.02
N LYS A 144 28.84 -60.37 9.99
CA LYS A 144 29.39 -61.43 10.85
C LYS A 144 29.78 -62.64 10.04
N SER A 145 29.09 -62.94 8.93
CA SER A 145 29.45 -64.05 8.04
C SER A 145 30.73 -63.76 7.23
N LEU A 146 30.85 -62.53 6.76
CA LEU A 146 32.06 -62.03 6.06
C LEU A 146 33.27 -62.06 7.01
N ASP A 147 33.11 -61.56 8.24
CA ASP A 147 34.19 -61.53 9.26
C ASP A 147 34.69 -62.96 9.57
N ARG A 148 33.77 -63.95 9.70
CA ARG A 148 34.15 -65.36 9.90
C ARG A 148 34.87 -65.93 8.69
N ALA A 149 34.40 -65.71 7.45
CA ALA A 149 35.03 -66.16 6.24
C ALA A 149 36.44 -65.57 6.06
N GLN A 150 36.64 -64.31 6.41
CA GLN A 150 37.97 -63.67 6.42
C GLN A 150 38.90 -64.32 7.47
N GLY A 151 38.40 -64.59 8.68
CA GLY A 151 39.18 -65.25 9.73
C GLY A 151 39.62 -66.67 9.34
N VAL A 152 38.75 -67.48 8.68
CA VAL A 152 39.08 -68.79 8.15
C VAL A 152 40.14 -68.73 7.04
N GLN A 153 40.05 -67.76 6.15
CA GLN A 153 41.06 -67.52 5.11
C GLN A 153 42.40 -67.13 5.70
N GLN A 154 42.43 -66.25 6.68
CA GLN A 154 43.66 -65.84 7.37
C GLN A 154 44.35 -66.99 8.13
N ALA A 155 43.56 -67.95 8.63
CA ALA A 155 44.05 -69.17 9.28
C ALA A 155 44.53 -70.25 8.29
N GLY A 156 44.60 -69.96 6.98
CA GLY A 156 45.12 -70.89 5.96
C GLY A 156 44.04 -71.84 5.40
N GLY A 157 42.77 -71.66 5.71
CA GLY A 157 41.65 -72.40 5.12
C GLY A 157 41.40 -72.02 3.67
N ALA A 158 41.45 -72.94 2.74
CA ALA A 158 41.27 -72.73 1.29
C ALA A 158 39.79 -72.51 0.91
N ALA A 159 39.20 -71.40 1.38
CA ALA A 159 37.78 -71.11 1.14
C ALA A 159 37.58 -69.80 0.35
N VAL A 160 38.34 -69.60 -0.76
CA VAL A 160 38.20 -68.40 -1.61
C VAL A 160 36.77 -68.23 -2.12
N LYS A 161 36.09 -69.31 -2.50
CA LYS A 161 34.71 -69.28 -2.96
C LYS A 161 33.74 -68.83 -1.85
N ASP A 162 33.97 -69.32 -0.63
CA ASP A 162 33.09 -68.94 0.51
C ASP A 162 33.32 -67.49 0.93
N LEU A 163 34.53 -66.98 0.85
CA LEU A 163 34.82 -65.56 1.06
C LEU A 163 34.16 -64.68 0.01
N GLN A 164 34.25 -65.06 -1.30
CA GLN A 164 33.59 -64.31 -2.36
C GLN A 164 32.05 -64.32 -2.19
N ALA A 165 31.47 -65.46 -1.80
CA ALA A 165 30.05 -65.57 -1.53
C ALA A 165 29.63 -64.68 -0.34
N ALA A 166 30.39 -64.72 0.77
CA ALA A 166 30.13 -63.86 1.93
C ALA A 166 30.29 -62.35 1.61
N GLN A 167 31.26 -61.98 0.78
CA GLN A 167 31.48 -60.62 0.32
C GLN A 167 30.32 -60.14 -0.56
N SER A 168 29.85 -60.95 -1.50
CA SER A 168 28.68 -60.66 -2.33
C SER A 168 27.44 -60.47 -1.47
N SER A 169 27.22 -61.40 -0.50
CA SER A 169 26.07 -61.30 0.41
C SER A 169 26.10 -60.04 1.28
N TYR A 170 27.27 -59.63 1.75
CA TYR A 170 27.44 -58.40 2.51
C TYR A 170 27.14 -57.17 1.63
N THR A 171 27.66 -57.12 0.40
CA THR A 171 27.39 -56.00 -0.53
C THR A 171 25.91 -55.90 -0.82
N GLN A 172 25.21 -57.01 -1.12
CA GLN A 172 23.75 -57.04 -1.34
C GLN A 172 22.99 -56.55 -0.11
N ALA A 173 23.33 -57.00 1.07
CA ALA A 173 22.68 -56.58 2.31
C ALA A 173 22.94 -55.09 2.61
N LEU A 174 24.12 -54.59 2.28
CA LEU A 174 24.46 -53.14 2.41
C LEU A 174 23.61 -52.28 1.46
N ASP A 175 23.49 -52.70 0.20
CA ASP A 175 22.66 -52.01 -0.80
C ASP A 175 21.18 -51.99 -0.39
N GLU A 176 20.68 -53.11 0.14
CA GLU A 176 19.31 -53.18 0.63
C GLU A 176 19.08 -52.27 1.84
N TYR A 177 20.02 -52.25 2.78
CA TYR A 177 19.95 -51.38 3.94
C TYR A 177 19.97 -49.90 3.51
N GLN A 178 20.82 -49.53 2.56
CA GLN A 178 20.88 -48.16 2.03
C GLN A 178 19.56 -47.76 1.35
N ARG A 179 18.95 -48.66 0.56
CA ARG A 179 17.65 -48.42 -0.06
C ARG A 179 16.54 -48.23 0.98
N ALA A 180 16.49 -49.09 2.00
CA ALA A 180 15.51 -48.99 3.07
C ALA A 180 15.67 -47.72 3.91
N GLN A 181 16.90 -47.29 4.18
CA GLN A 181 17.21 -46.05 4.87
C GLN A 181 16.78 -44.82 4.03
N THR A 182 17.07 -44.82 2.73
CA THR A 182 16.68 -43.73 1.83
C THR A 182 15.15 -43.61 1.77
N ARG A 183 14.43 -44.74 1.71
CA ARG A 183 12.97 -44.75 1.74
C ARG A 183 12.44 -44.22 3.07
N LEU A 184 13.01 -44.62 4.21
CA LEU A 184 12.62 -44.15 5.52
C LEU A 184 12.85 -42.63 5.66
N ALA A 185 13.98 -42.12 5.19
CA ALA A 185 14.29 -40.68 5.18
C ALA A 185 13.30 -39.92 4.30
N ALA A 186 12.94 -40.42 3.13
CA ALA A 186 11.98 -39.78 2.22
C ALA A 186 10.58 -39.65 2.83
N VAL A 187 10.18 -40.54 3.74
CA VAL A 187 8.90 -40.45 4.44
C VAL A 187 8.97 -39.73 5.79
N GLY A 188 10.03 -38.91 6.00
CA GLY A 188 10.18 -38.04 7.19
C GLY A 188 10.81 -38.75 8.40
N GLY A 189 11.41 -39.94 8.19
CA GLY A 189 12.21 -40.60 9.21
C GLY A 189 13.55 -39.92 9.40
N THR A 190 13.86 -39.47 10.62
CA THR A 190 15.25 -39.07 10.97
C THR A 190 16.11 -40.33 11.05
N GLY A 191 17.34 -40.30 10.53
CA GLY A 191 18.23 -41.46 10.32
C GLY A 191 18.56 -42.35 11.54
N ASP A 192 18.02 -42.05 12.71
CA ASP A 192 18.17 -42.88 13.92
C ASP A 192 16.90 -43.72 14.14
N SER A 193 16.82 -44.83 13.37
CA SER A 193 15.70 -45.78 13.45
C SER A 193 15.56 -46.43 14.83
N SER A 194 16.57 -46.35 15.71
CA SER A 194 16.50 -46.90 17.06
C SER A 194 15.57 -46.14 18.00
N LYS A 195 15.22 -44.87 17.65
CA LYS A 195 14.30 -44.03 18.43
C LYS A 195 12.83 -44.12 17.98
N HIS A 196 12.57 -44.83 16.86
CA HIS A 196 11.24 -45.00 16.33
C HIS A 196 10.71 -46.40 16.74
N ALA A 197 10.20 -46.54 17.98
CA ALA A 197 9.46 -47.74 18.38
C ALA A 197 8.27 -47.93 17.45
N ALA A 198 7.89 -49.17 17.17
CA ALA A 198 6.68 -49.50 16.42
C ALA A 198 5.48 -48.83 17.09
N GLY A 199 4.92 -47.79 16.43
CA GLY A 199 3.84 -46.96 16.98
C GLY A 199 4.22 -45.50 17.17
N ALA A 200 5.49 -45.13 17.01
CA ALA A 200 5.92 -43.72 16.97
C ALA A 200 5.40 -43.07 15.68
N GLY A 201 4.71 -41.96 15.82
CA GLY A 201 4.20 -41.17 14.69
C GLY A 201 5.30 -40.36 14.04
N ILE A 202 4.99 -39.81 12.90
CA ILE A 202 5.81 -38.83 12.20
C ILE A 202 5.58 -37.47 12.85
N ASN A 203 6.66 -36.82 13.23
CA ASN A 203 6.64 -35.47 13.80
C ASN A 203 6.53 -34.46 12.68
N VAL A 204 5.48 -33.62 12.70
CA VAL A 204 5.34 -32.46 11.83
C VAL A 204 5.89 -31.26 12.60
N LEU A 205 6.95 -30.64 12.05
CA LEU A 205 7.65 -29.53 12.66
C LEU A 205 7.39 -28.23 11.91
N ALA A 206 7.44 -27.10 12.62
CA ALA A 206 7.36 -25.77 12.02
C ALA A 206 8.61 -25.48 11.16
N PRO A 207 8.47 -25.10 9.87
CA PRO A 207 9.62 -24.76 9.03
C PRO A 207 10.18 -23.36 9.32
N MET A 208 9.39 -22.51 9.98
CA MET A 208 9.71 -21.10 10.26
C MET A 208 9.01 -20.61 11.52
N ASP A 209 9.44 -19.47 12.03
CA ASP A 209 8.73 -18.76 13.10
C ASP A 209 7.49 -18.07 12.54
N GLY A 210 6.44 -17.96 13.34
CA GLY A 210 5.20 -17.29 12.95
C GLY A 210 4.00 -17.66 13.82
N SER A 211 2.81 -17.27 13.39
CA SER A 211 1.55 -17.62 14.06
C SER A 211 0.69 -18.52 13.19
N ILE A 212 -0.06 -19.40 13.82
CA ILE A 212 -1.02 -20.31 13.13
C ILE A 212 -2.26 -19.50 12.76
N THR A 213 -2.45 -19.26 11.47
CA THR A 213 -3.58 -18.48 10.95
C THR A 213 -4.72 -19.34 10.41
N ALA A 214 -4.44 -20.60 10.06
CA ALA A 214 -5.44 -21.58 9.67
C ALA A 214 -5.10 -22.94 10.26
N LEU A 215 -6.09 -23.68 10.68
CA LEU A 215 -5.96 -25.03 11.24
C LEU A 215 -7.12 -25.88 10.73
N SER A 216 -6.83 -26.87 9.87
CA SER A 216 -7.84 -27.70 9.20
C SER A 216 -7.90 -29.13 9.75
N ILE A 217 -7.13 -29.44 10.81
CA ILE A 217 -7.06 -30.77 11.41
C ILE A 217 -7.39 -30.75 12.89
N ALA A 218 -7.81 -31.91 13.40
CA ALA A 218 -8.02 -32.14 14.82
C ALA A 218 -7.43 -33.52 15.21
N VAL A 219 -7.22 -33.72 16.50
CA VAL A 219 -6.81 -35.06 17.02
C VAL A 219 -7.85 -36.11 16.64
N GLY A 220 -7.40 -37.20 16.06
CA GLY A 220 -8.27 -38.28 15.57
C GLY A 220 -8.65 -38.16 14.09
N THR A 221 -8.45 -37.02 13.44
CA THR A 221 -8.68 -36.85 12.00
C THR A 221 -7.74 -37.74 11.20
N TYR A 222 -8.28 -38.41 10.19
CA TYR A 222 -7.51 -39.14 9.19
C TYR A 222 -7.25 -38.24 7.99
N VAL A 223 -5.98 -37.91 7.72
CA VAL A 223 -5.55 -37.14 6.59
C VAL A 223 -5.21 -38.10 5.46
N ASN A 224 -6.01 -38.08 4.41
CA ASN A 224 -5.85 -38.95 3.23
C ASN A 224 -5.26 -38.18 2.02
N ASP A 225 -5.40 -36.88 1.99
CA ASP A 225 -4.87 -36.02 0.94
C ASP A 225 -3.60 -35.30 1.42
N VAL A 226 -2.46 -35.73 0.88
CA VAL A 226 -1.15 -35.15 1.19
C VAL A 226 -0.90 -33.81 0.53
N THR A 227 -1.80 -33.34 -0.35
CA THR A 227 -1.75 -32.05 -1.01
C THR A 227 -2.57 -30.99 -0.28
N ALA A 228 -3.44 -31.41 0.63
CA ALA A 228 -4.26 -30.50 1.44
C ALA A 228 -3.46 -29.94 2.64
N SER A 229 -3.52 -28.62 2.83
CA SER A 229 -2.87 -27.98 3.97
C SER A 229 -3.56 -28.36 5.28
N MET A 230 -2.78 -28.85 6.23
CA MET A 230 -3.22 -29.13 7.60
C MET A 230 -3.33 -27.85 8.42
N MET A 231 -2.41 -26.94 8.24
CA MET A 231 -2.36 -25.64 8.90
C MET A 231 -1.50 -24.67 8.10
N THR A 232 -1.71 -23.38 8.34
CA THR A 232 -0.91 -22.31 7.75
C THR A 232 -0.20 -21.51 8.84
N ILE A 233 1.11 -21.33 8.69
CA ILE A 233 1.94 -20.50 9.54
C ILE A 233 2.28 -19.23 8.76
N VAL A 234 2.07 -18.07 9.39
CA VAL A 234 2.39 -16.77 8.82
C VAL A 234 3.30 -15.99 9.77
N ASN A 235 4.41 -15.52 9.25
CA ASN A 235 5.24 -14.56 9.98
C ASN A 235 4.79 -13.15 9.62
N LEU A 236 4.29 -12.43 10.60
CA LEU A 236 3.77 -11.06 10.46
C LEU A 236 4.73 -9.99 11.00
N ASP A 237 6.01 -10.28 11.24
CA ASP A 237 7.00 -9.27 11.67
C ASP A 237 7.21 -8.19 10.61
N SER A 238 6.91 -8.51 9.36
CA SER A 238 6.82 -7.59 8.24
C SER A 238 5.61 -7.96 7.41
N VAL A 239 4.83 -6.97 7.01
CA VAL A 239 3.64 -7.13 6.20
C VAL A 239 3.73 -6.32 4.92
N TRP A 240 2.94 -6.70 3.95
CA TRP A 240 2.69 -5.88 2.78
C TRP A 240 1.41 -5.08 3.00
N VAL A 241 1.44 -3.83 2.56
CA VAL A 241 0.23 -3.04 2.36
C VAL A 241 0.07 -2.88 0.87
N THR A 242 -0.92 -3.56 0.32
CA THR A 242 -1.23 -3.53 -1.11
C THR A 242 -2.22 -2.42 -1.37
N ALA A 243 -1.81 -1.40 -2.11
CA ALA A 243 -2.64 -0.27 -2.52
C ALA A 243 -3.12 -0.45 -3.95
N ASP A 244 -4.40 -0.14 -4.18
CA ASP A 244 -5.03 -0.17 -5.49
C ASP A 244 -4.96 1.22 -6.13
N VAL A 245 -3.99 1.43 -7.00
CA VAL A 245 -3.68 2.71 -7.64
C VAL A 245 -4.27 2.76 -9.05
N ALA A 246 -4.82 3.90 -9.46
CA ALA A 246 -5.35 4.11 -10.81
C ALA A 246 -4.24 4.03 -11.88
N GLU A 247 -4.61 3.65 -13.10
CA GLU A 247 -3.68 3.48 -14.23
C GLU A 247 -2.84 4.74 -14.49
N ASP A 248 -3.51 5.91 -14.48
CA ASP A 248 -2.87 7.21 -14.78
C ASP A 248 -1.79 7.59 -13.75
N ASP A 249 -1.98 7.18 -12.49
CA ASP A 249 -1.10 7.49 -11.38
C ASP A 249 0.03 6.49 -11.22
N LEU A 250 -0.17 5.28 -11.75
CA LEU A 250 0.78 4.17 -11.61
C LEU A 250 2.14 4.50 -12.25
N ALA A 251 2.12 5.25 -13.35
CA ALA A 251 3.33 5.69 -14.06
C ALA A 251 4.22 6.63 -13.23
N LEU A 252 3.65 7.26 -12.21
CA LEU A 252 4.36 8.20 -11.32
C LEU A 252 5.07 7.49 -10.18
N LEU A 253 4.75 6.22 -9.90
CA LEU A 253 5.25 5.48 -8.76
C LEU A 253 6.40 4.53 -9.13
N LYS A 254 7.45 4.53 -8.31
CA LYS A 254 8.63 3.69 -8.52
C LYS A 254 8.97 2.90 -7.25
N PRO A 255 9.52 1.68 -7.40
CA PRO A 255 10.09 0.96 -6.26
C PRO A 255 11.13 1.80 -5.51
N GLY A 256 11.10 1.73 -4.18
CA GLY A 256 11.97 2.48 -3.29
C GLY A 256 11.43 3.82 -2.79
N GLU A 257 10.38 4.37 -3.42
CA GLU A 257 9.77 5.64 -2.99
C GLU A 257 9.11 5.50 -1.61
N PRO A 258 9.12 6.58 -0.80
CA PRO A 258 8.43 6.59 0.48
C PRO A 258 6.91 6.57 0.29
N ALA A 259 6.23 5.88 1.19
CA ALA A 259 4.78 5.84 1.25
C ALA A 259 4.32 5.91 2.70
N ASP A 260 3.29 6.69 2.94
CA ASP A 260 2.65 6.81 4.24
C ASP A 260 1.37 5.99 4.25
N VAL A 261 1.18 5.20 5.29
CA VAL A 261 0.01 4.33 5.44
C VAL A 261 -0.74 4.68 6.71
N SER A 262 -2.00 4.96 6.57
CA SER A 262 -2.94 5.14 7.69
C SER A 262 -3.92 3.96 7.73
N LEU A 263 -4.16 3.44 8.94
CA LEU A 263 -5.11 2.34 9.12
C LEU A 263 -6.41 2.85 9.74
N SER A 264 -7.53 2.35 9.25
CA SER A 264 -8.84 2.67 9.82
C SER A 264 -8.98 2.21 11.27
N ALA A 265 -8.26 1.13 11.65
CA ALA A 265 -8.27 0.60 13.01
C ALA A 265 -7.48 1.47 14.02
N TYR A 266 -6.57 2.33 13.55
CA TYR A 266 -5.71 3.19 14.39
C TYR A 266 -5.71 4.63 13.88
N PRO A 267 -6.82 5.38 14.08
CA PRO A 267 -6.94 6.75 13.60
C PRO A 267 -5.84 7.64 14.18
N GLY A 268 -5.20 8.46 13.33
CA GLY A 268 -4.13 9.37 13.73
C GLY A 268 -2.73 8.74 13.81
N SER A 269 -2.60 7.42 13.57
CA SER A 269 -1.30 6.76 13.44
C SER A 269 -0.92 6.64 11.97
N VAL A 270 0.19 7.24 11.58
CA VAL A 270 0.76 7.12 10.24
C VAL A 270 1.97 6.18 10.32
N LEU A 271 1.97 5.16 9.48
CA LEU A 271 3.06 4.23 9.34
C LEU A 271 3.86 4.59 8.09
N HIS A 272 5.16 4.64 8.23
CA HIS A 272 6.06 4.94 7.12
C HIS A 272 6.60 3.66 6.52
N GLY A 273 6.40 3.50 5.22
CA GLY A 273 6.89 2.37 4.45
C GLY A 273 7.62 2.80 3.18
N ARG A 274 7.99 1.81 2.37
CA ARG A 274 8.54 2.04 1.04
C ARG A 274 7.84 1.17 0.03
N VAL A 275 7.68 1.70 -1.17
CA VAL A 275 7.20 0.92 -2.32
C VAL A 275 8.18 -0.21 -2.59
N GLY A 276 7.75 -1.43 -2.35
CA GLY A 276 8.54 -2.65 -2.62
C GLY A 276 8.41 -3.08 -4.08
N SER A 277 7.20 -3.02 -4.62
CA SER A 277 6.94 -3.36 -6.02
C SER A 277 5.69 -2.66 -6.55
N VAL A 278 5.70 -2.39 -7.84
CA VAL A 278 4.56 -1.90 -8.64
C VAL A 278 4.17 -3.02 -9.60
N SER A 279 2.89 -3.37 -9.65
CA SER A 279 2.40 -4.43 -10.53
C SER A 279 2.63 -4.08 -12.01
N SER A 280 3.08 -5.07 -12.78
CA SER A 280 3.18 -4.96 -14.24
C SER A 280 1.87 -5.30 -14.96
N VAL A 281 0.84 -5.70 -14.20
CA VAL A 281 -0.47 -6.10 -14.73
C VAL A 281 -1.55 -5.33 -14.00
N LEU A 282 -2.46 -4.74 -14.77
CA LEU A 282 -3.65 -4.08 -14.22
C LEU A 282 -4.77 -5.10 -14.01
N GLN A 283 -5.59 -4.85 -13.03
CA GLN A 283 -6.84 -5.57 -12.84
C GLN A 283 -7.80 -5.18 -13.99
N PRO A 284 -8.29 -6.13 -14.77
CA PRO A 284 -9.07 -5.82 -15.98
C PRO A 284 -10.40 -5.12 -15.68
N ASP A 285 -11.02 -5.44 -14.54
CA ASP A 285 -12.34 -4.92 -14.18
C ASP A 285 -12.28 -3.48 -13.64
N THR A 286 -11.23 -3.14 -12.90
CA THR A 286 -11.09 -1.85 -12.21
C THR A 286 -10.08 -0.92 -12.87
N ARG A 287 -9.25 -1.42 -13.79
CA ARG A 287 -8.08 -0.73 -14.37
C ARG A 287 -7.14 -0.15 -13.32
N ARG A 288 -7.00 -0.86 -12.21
CA ARG A 288 -6.08 -0.49 -11.14
C ARG A 288 -4.86 -1.39 -11.11
N GLY A 289 -3.73 -0.82 -10.77
CA GLY A 289 -2.50 -1.54 -10.52
C GLY A 289 -2.24 -1.67 -9.04
N MET A 290 -1.71 -2.81 -8.62
CA MET A 290 -1.35 -3.05 -7.22
C MET A 290 0.06 -2.52 -6.94
N VAL A 291 0.16 -1.67 -5.92
CA VAL A 291 1.43 -1.17 -5.38
C VAL A 291 1.62 -1.75 -3.99
N ARG A 292 2.70 -2.52 -3.80
CA ARG A 292 3.00 -3.15 -2.52
C ARG A 292 3.99 -2.31 -1.73
N ILE A 293 3.60 -1.95 -0.53
CA ILE A 293 4.40 -1.19 0.44
C ILE A 293 4.85 -2.17 1.52
N VAL A 294 6.13 -2.22 1.80
CA VAL A 294 6.69 -3.06 2.88
C VAL A 294 6.70 -2.28 4.17
N ILE A 295 6.08 -2.83 5.20
CA ILE A 295 5.99 -2.21 6.53
C ILE A 295 6.46 -3.20 7.59
N ALA A 296 7.34 -2.75 8.49
CA ALA A 296 7.72 -3.52 9.66
C ALA A 296 6.57 -3.54 10.69
N ASN A 297 6.33 -4.69 11.31
CA ASN A 297 5.25 -4.91 12.27
C ASN A 297 5.78 -5.60 13.53
N ALA A 298 6.87 -5.08 14.08
CA ALA A 298 7.52 -5.67 15.26
C ALA A 298 6.62 -5.69 16.52
N ASP A 299 5.64 -4.79 16.59
CA ASP A 299 4.67 -4.71 17.67
C ASP A 299 3.42 -5.59 17.48
N GLY A 300 3.32 -6.29 16.33
CA GLY A 300 2.23 -7.23 16.00
C GLY A 300 0.85 -6.59 15.83
N ARG A 301 0.77 -5.23 15.72
CA ARG A 301 -0.52 -4.53 15.59
C ARG A 301 -1.16 -4.70 14.22
N LEU A 302 -0.35 -4.86 13.18
CA LEU A 302 -0.85 -5.04 11.82
C LEU A 302 -1.28 -6.50 11.63
N LYS A 303 -2.56 -6.68 11.30
CA LYS A 303 -3.13 -8.00 11.00
C LYS A 303 -3.51 -8.05 9.53
N ALA A 304 -3.33 -9.20 8.91
CA ALA A 304 -3.79 -9.43 7.54
C ALA A 304 -5.27 -9.08 7.39
N ASN A 305 -5.64 -8.57 6.23
CA ASN A 305 -6.97 -8.08 5.86
C ASN A 305 -7.46 -6.82 6.59
N MET A 306 -6.58 -6.08 7.29
CA MET A 306 -6.93 -4.74 7.77
C MET A 306 -7.00 -3.76 6.62
N PHE A 307 -8.02 -2.89 6.62
CA PHE A 307 -8.14 -1.79 5.66
C PHE A 307 -7.20 -0.65 6.03
N ALA A 308 -6.57 -0.11 5.02
CA ALA A 308 -5.64 0.99 5.10
C ALA A 308 -5.86 1.99 3.96
N THR A 309 -5.26 3.15 4.10
CA THR A 309 -5.13 4.14 3.04
C THR A 309 -3.65 4.42 2.85
N ALA A 310 -3.16 4.25 1.65
CA ALA A 310 -1.79 4.57 1.29
C ALA A 310 -1.72 5.95 0.65
N THR A 311 -0.75 6.74 1.06
CA THR A 311 -0.47 8.08 0.53
C THR A 311 0.94 8.11 0.00
N PHE A 312 1.09 8.51 -1.26
CA PHE A 312 2.37 8.59 -1.96
C PHE A 312 2.67 10.04 -2.31
N ALA A 313 3.92 10.45 -2.18
CA ALA A 313 4.41 11.74 -2.68
C ALA A 313 5.08 11.51 -4.04
N ALA A 314 4.30 11.58 -5.11
CA ALA A 314 4.81 11.39 -6.46
C ALA A 314 5.55 12.65 -6.94
N ALA A 315 6.75 12.46 -7.48
CA ALA A 315 7.48 13.55 -8.09
C ALA A 315 6.84 13.92 -9.44
N GLN A 316 6.47 15.18 -9.60
CA GLN A 316 5.99 15.70 -10.88
C GLN A 316 6.98 16.71 -11.46
N PRO A 317 7.01 16.87 -12.80
CA PRO A 317 7.80 17.92 -13.41
C PRO A 317 7.34 19.29 -12.93
N ALA A 318 8.26 20.26 -12.91
CA ALA A 318 7.93 21.63 -12.57
C ALA A 318 6.83 22.16 -13.50
N GLN A 319 5.78 22.69 -12.94
CA GLN A 319 4.62 23.20 -13.66
C GLN A 319 4.31 24.63 -13.25
N VAL A 320 3.54 25.31 -14.11
CA VAL A 320 3.03 26.64 -13.83
C VAL A 320 1.98 26.57 -12.73
N PHE A 321 2.14 27.42 -11.73
CA PHE A 321 1.22 27.53 -10.61
C PHE A 321 0.68 28.96 -10.53
N VAL A 322 -0.64 29.10 -10.41
CA VAL A 322 -1.30 30.41 -10.29
C VAL A 322 -2.21 30.43 -9.07
N PRO A 323 -2.25 31.52 -8.31
CA PRO A 323 -3.20 31.67 -7.22
C PRO A 323 -4.64 31.75 -7.78
N GLU A 324 -5.61 31.23 -7.04
CA GLU A 324 -7.03 31.28 -7.44
C GLU A 324 -7.52 32.69 -7.78
N SER A 325 -6.98 33.70 -7.09
CA SER A 325 -7.31 35.10 -7.34
C SER A 325 -6.91 35.65 -8.71
N ALA A 326 -6.05 34.92 -9.45
CA ALA A 326 -5.69 35.21 -10.83
C ALA A 326 -6.64 34.59 -11.86
N LEU A 327 -7.45 33.63 -11.45
CA LEU A 327 -8.37 32.89 -12.31
C LEU A 327 -9.68 33.67 -12.47
N LEU A 328 -10.08 33.91 -13.71
CA LEU A 328 -11.32 34.55 -14.07
C LEU A 328 -12.21 33.53 -14.78
N MET A 329 -13.33 33.21 -14.15
CA MET A 329 -14.33 32.36 -14.76
C MET A 329 -15.23 33.18 -15.68
N ASN A 330 -15.33 32.76 -16.92
CA ASN A 330 -16.22 33.39 -17.91
C ASN A 330 -16.99 32.28 -18.64
N ASN A 331 -18.24 32.09 -18.28
CA ASN A 331 -19.10 30.99 -18.75
C ASN A 331 -18.42 29.63 -18.56
N ASP A 332 -18.11 28.93 -19.66
CA ASP A 332 -17.53 27.59 -19.64
C ASP A 332 -15.98 27.58 -19.72
N SER A 333 -15.32 28.75 -19.63
CA SER A 333 -13.87 28.84 -19.76
C SER A 333 -13.23 29.61 -18.63
N THR A 334 -12.10 29.07 -18.15
CA THR A 334 -11.24 29.81 -17.21
C THR A 334 -10.17 30.55 -17.96
N THR A 335 -10.04 31.84 -17.64
CA THR A 335 -9.08 32.74 -18.27
C THR A 335 -8.18 33.41 -17.26
N VAL A 336 -7.03 33.88 -17.73
CA VAL A 336 -6.07 34.67 -16.95
C VAL A 336 -5.72 35.93 -17.76
N LEU A 337 -5.53 37.04 -17.08
CA LEU A 337 -5.06 38.29 -17.70
C LEU A 337 -3.53 38.28 -17.74
N VAL A 338 -2.98 38.19 -18.95
CA VAL A 338 -1.53 38.20 -19.19
C VAL A 338 -1.10 39.58 -19.67
N GLU A 339 -0.09 40.17 -19.05
CA GLU A 339 0.50 41.43 -19.47
C GLU A 339 1.39 41.21 -20.70
N VAL A 340 0.94 41.66 -21.85
CA VAL A 340 1.68 41.53 -23.14
C VAL A 340 2.63 42.73 -23.39
N SER A 341 2.32 43.88 -22.80
CA SER A 341 3.19 45.04 -22.74
C SER A 341 2.84 45.86 -21.47
N PRO A 342 3.68 46.76 -20.99
CA PRO A 342 3.43 47.48 -19.73
C PRO A 342 2.01 48.05 -19.63
N TRP A 343 1.24 47.56 -18.63
CA TRP A 343 -0.15 47.92 -18.36
C TRP A 343 -1.14 47.63 -19.51
N THR A 344 -0.81 46.68 -20.38
CA THR A 344 -1.68 46.16 -21.44
C THR A 344 -1.85 44.68 -21.25
N PHE A 345 -3.09 44.24 -21.03
CA PHE A 345 -3.44 42.86 -20.67
C PHE A 345 -4.26 42.25 -21.77
N GLN A 346 -4.02 40.94 -21.95
CA GLN A 346 -4.80 40.09 -22.85
C GLN A 346 -5.40 38.95 -22.06
N ARG A 347 -6.68 38.67 -22.32
CA ARG A 347 -7.33 37.45 -21.80
C ARG A 347 -6.77 36.21 -22.52
N ARG A 348 -6.31 35.26 -21.73
CA ARG A 348 -5.81 34.00 -22.28
C ARG A 348 -6.52 32.85 -21.58
N THR A 349 -7.14 31.95 -22.36
CA THR A 349 -7.78 30.74 -21.84
C THR A 349 -6.71 29.78 -21.32
N VAL A 350 -6.93 29.21 -20.15
CA VAL A 350 -6.04 28.26 -19.51
C VAL A 350 -6.78 26.95 -19.23
N GLN A 351 -6.08 25.85 -19.32
CA GLN A 351 -6.55 24.56 -18.83
C GLN A 351 -5.97 24.35 -17.44
N LEU A 352 -6.86 24.10 -16.50
CA LEU A 352 -6.51 23.88 -15.11
C LEU A 352 -6.28 22.39 -14.85
N GLY A 353 -5.34 22.08 -13.97
CA GLY A 353 -5.17 20.80 -13.33
C GLY A 353 -5.78 20.79 -11.94
N GLU A 354 -5.17 20.01 -11.04
CA GLU A 354 -5.63 19.91 -9.67
C GLU A 354 -5.35 21.18 -8.84
N ASP A 355 -6.26 21.43 -7.90
CA ASP A 355 -6.08 22.46 -6.88
C ASP A 355 -5.29 21.88 -5.71
N GLU A 356 -4.21 22.58 -5.34
CA GLU A 356 -3.30 22.13 -4.29
C GLU A 356 -3.38 23.02 -3.02
N GLY A 357 -4.52 23.70 -2.83
CA GLY A 357 -4.80 24.50 -1.63
C GLY A 357 -4.01 25.80 -1.49
N THR A 358 -2.88 25.94 -2.17
CA THR A 358 -2.11 27.21 -2.25
C THR A 358 -2.23 27.90 -3.61
N GLY A 359 -2.98 27.31 -4.54
CA GLY A 359 -3.25 27.73 -5.89
C GLY A 359 -3.49 26.56 -6.81
N THR A 360 -3.85 26.86 -8.06
CA THR A 360 -4.24 25.87 -9.06
C THR A 360 -3.12 25.68 -10.08
N ARG A 361 -2.88 24.44 -10.44
CA ARG A 361 -1.95 24.04 -11.50
C ARG A 361 -2.50 24.40 -12.87
N VAL A 362 -1.65 24.89 -13.76
CA VAL A 362 -2.01 25.22 -15.14
C VAL A 362 -1.32 24.24 -16.08
N LEU A 363 -2.14 23.44 -16.78
CA LEU A 363 -1.67 22.43 -17.72
C LEU A 363 -1.29 23.02 -19.08
N SER A 364 -2.03 24.06 -19.52
CA SER A 364 -1.76 24.75 -20.78
C SER A 364 -2.29 26.18 -20.77
N GLY A 365 -1.73 27.04 -21.64
CA GLY A 365 -2.16 28.43 -21.79
C GLY A 365 -1.17 29.44 -21.20
N LEU A 366 -0.31 29.09 -20.27
CA LEU A 366 0.73 29.95 -19.71
C LEU A 366 2.13 29.38 -19.90
N ARG A 367 3.12 30.27 -19.90
CA ARG A 367 4.56 29.93 -19.98
C ARG A 367 5.30 30.53 -18.79
N GLN A 368 6.42 29.93 -18.44
CA GLN A 368 7.34 30.53 -17.50
C GLN A 368 7.76 31.92 -17.99
N GLY A 369 7.70 32.92 -17.08
CA GLY A 369 8.05 34.30 -17.39
C GLY A 369 6.85 35.16 -17.83
N ASP A 370 5.68 34.59 -18.13
CA ASP A 370 4.47 35.38 -18.36
C ASP A 370 4.15 36.19 -17.11
N ARG A 371 3.73 37.44 -17.32
CA ARG A 371 3.31 38.33 -16.22
C ARG A 371 1.79 38.33 -16.16
N ILE A 372 1.21 37.91 -15.04
CA ILE A 372 -0.23 37.74 -14.87
C ILE A 372 -0.76 38.65 -13.76
N VAL A 373 -2.03 39.04 -13.87
CA VAL A 373 -2.72 39.78 -12.82
C VAL A 373 -3.16 38.79 -11.75
N VAL A 374 -2.60 38.90 -10.55
CA VAL A 374 -2.91 38.06 -9.40
C VAL A 374 -3.91 38.67 -8.43
N LYS A 375 -4.16 40.00 -8.53
CA LYS A 375 -5.15 40.70 -7.72
C LYS A 375 -5.82 41.79 -8.53
N GLY A 376 -7.14 41.92 -8.35
CA GLY A 376 -7.93 42.95 -9.00
C GLY A 376 -8.36 42.63 -10.44
N GLY A 377 -8.07 41.43 -10.95
CA GLY A 377 -8.44 40.98 -12.31
C GLY A 377 -9.94 41.06 -12.61
N VAL A 378 -10.77 40.88 -11.60
CA VAL A 378 -12.25 40.99 -11.72
C VAL A 378 -12.67 42.39 -12.16
N LEU A 379 -11.92 43.44 -11.79
CA LEU A 379 -12.19 44.85 -12.20
C LEU A 379 -11.97 45.11 -13.71
N LEU A 380 -11.38 44.15 -14.40
CA LEU A 380 -11.12 44.17 -15.85
C LEU A 380 -12.01 43.14 -16.60
N ASN A 381 -12.96 42.54 -15.90
CA ASN A 381 -13.78 41.47 -16.46
C ASN A 381 -15.17 41.92 -16.90
N ASP A 382 -15.52 43.20 -16.64
CA ASP A 382 -16.79 43.82 -17.06
C ASP A 382 -16.75 44.35 -18.49
#